data_0a808860e80357904762a5599b16175c
#
_entry.id   0a808860e80357904762a5599b16175c
#
_cell.length_a   1.000
_cell.length_b   1.000
_cell.length_c   1.000
_cell.angle_alpha   90.00
_cell.angle_beta   90.00
_cell.angle_gamma   90.00
#
_symmetry.space_group_name_H-M   'P 1'
#
loop_
_entity.id
_entity.type
_entity.pdbx_description
1 polymer ?
#
loop_
_entity_poly.entity_id
_entity_poly.type
_entity_poly.pdbx_seq_one_letter_code
_entity_poly.pdbx_strand_id
1 'polypeptide(L)'
;MALSVGGAVSAAAAPIGPGPGPAPDEVPFGPVTVADPGSGASYARAVRLGEQRPGGPRTLLATFQQFDSGQPGGFPVFRSDDGGRTWRPQSKVPDGGESGRIWLQPFLYELPRAFAGLPKGTVLCAANSLDSASTRIVLYASLDRGLTWRFLSTVTEGGPPVPQNGNTPVWEPFLLLHRDRLVCYYSDQRDPAFGQKLAHQTSRDLRHWGEVVDDAVGEEYSKRPGMITVAQVRRDLWIMSYEYGVTDTYYPVRYKLARDPESFGPAPALELLDQDGYAPSAAPTVAWSDSGGPQGTIVLSANSDQDFFVNRALGDPAQWTRLSSPMPRGYSRFTIPLTDPGPRHRSGLVFVVTGAPYAEQAPIQAGVISLD
;
A
#
# COMPACT_ATOMS: atom_id res chain seq x y z
N MET A 1 -35.51 -6.54 75.33
CA MET A 1 -35.11 -7.15 74.05
C MET A 1 -35.47 -6.18 72.95
N ALA A 2 -34.51 -5.35 72.54
CA ALA A 2 -34.72 -4.28 71.54
C ALA A 2 -33.87 -4.60 70.31
N LEU A 3 -34.51 -4.79 69.18
CA LEU A 3 -33.89 -4.97 67.87
C LEU A 3 -33.61 -3.59 67.28
N SER A 4 -32.33 -3.29 66.95
CA SER A 4 -31.93 -2.15 66.23
C SER A 4 -31.89 -2.52 64.74
N VAL A 5 -32.61 -1.76 63.92
CA VAL A 5 -32.59 -1.85 62.48
C VAL A 5 -31.50 -0.89 61.96
N GLY A 6 -30.43 -1.45 61.40
CA GLY A 6 -29.38 -0.68 60.74
C GLY A 6 -29.78 -0.31 59.30
N GLY A 7 -29.91 0.98 59.01
CA GLY A 7 -30.15 1.49 57.68
C GLY A 7 -28.87 1.47 56.85
N ALA A 8 -28.91 0.85 55.67
CA ALA A 8 -27.84 0.89 54.71
C ALA A 8 -27.89 2.23 53.94
N VAL A 9 -26.81 3.01 54.04
CA VAL A 9 -26.61 4.22 53.25
C VAL A 9 -26.07 3.81 51.86
N SER A 10 -26.88 4.02 50.85
CA SER A 10 -26.46 3.87 49.45
C SER A 10 -25.50 4.98 49.07
N ALA A 11 -24.24 4.64 48.77
CA ALA A 11 -23.28 5.58 48.25
C ALA A 11 -23.63 5.87 46.77
N ALA A 12 -24.00 7.10 46.46
CA ALA A 12 -24.17 7.55 45.07
C ALA A 12 -22.82 7.50 44.37
N ALA A 13 -22.78 6.85 43.21
CA ALA A 13 -21.61 6.85 42.32
C ALA A 13 -21.33 8.27 41.83
N ALA A 14 -20.08 8.70 41.97
CA ALA A 14 -19.62 10.00 41.41
C ALA A 14 -19.78 10.01 39.88
N PRO A 15 -20.11 11.14 39.28
CA PRO A 15 -20.22 11.25 37.85
C PRO A 15 -18.86 10.94 37.20
N ILE A 16 -18.87 10.02 36.23
CA ILE A 16 -17.70 9.74 35.40
C ILE A 16 -17.43 11.00 34.62
N GLY A 17 -16.32 11.68 34.91
CA GLY A 17 -15.85 12.84 34.15
C GLY A 17 -15.62 12.43 32.68
N PRO A 18 -15.64 13.39 31.75
CA PRO A 18 -15.32 13.11 30.36
C PRO A 18 -13.98 12.36 30.31
N GLY A 19 -13.96 11.23 29.64
CA GLY A 19 -12.74 10.46 29.42
C GLY A 19 -11.64 11.34 28.81
N PRO A 20 -10.37 10.98 28.94
CA PRO A 20 -9.29 11.74 28.29
C PRO A 20 -9.63 11.89 26.82
N GLY A 21 -9.55 13.13 26.30
CA GLY A 21 -9.71 13.39 24.88
C GLY A 21 -8.75 12.54 24.04
N PRO A 22 -9.01 12.37 22.75
CA PRO A 22 -8.15 11.59 21.88
C PRO A 22 -6.69 12.04 22.04
N ALA A 23 -5.76 11.09 22.02
CA ALA A 23 -4.35 11.40 22.04
C ALA A 23 -4.00 12.30 20.83
N PRO A 24 -3.00 13.20 20.92
CA PRO A 24 -2.66 14.11 19.82
C PRO A 24 -2.45 13.43 18.46
N ASP A 25 -2.17 12.15 18.46
CA ASP A 25 -1.94 11.32 17.27
C ASP A 25 -3.21 10.73 16.64
N GLU A 26 -4.37 10.94 17.26
CA GLU A 26 -5.68 10.38 16.86
C GLU A 26 -6.57 11.39 16.14
N VAL A 27 -5.99 12.43 15.59
CA VAL A 27 -6.72 13.46 14.83
C VAL A 27 -6.16 13.57 13.41
N PRO A 28 -7.00 13.86 12.41
CA PRO A 28 -6.55 14.17 11.06
C PRO A 28 -5.52 15.31 11.04
N PHE A 29 -4.56 15.23 10.14
CA PHE A 29 -3.56 16.29 9.92
C PHE A 29 -2.98 16.20 8.51
N GLY A 30 -2.28 17.23 8.10
CA GLY A 30 -1.54 17.29 6.85
C GLY A 30 -2.24 18.10 5.77
N PRO A 31 -1.61 18.18 4.60
CA PRO A 31 -0.35 17.53 4.24
C PRO A 31 0.88 18.12 4.96
N VAL A 32 1.83 17.26 5.33
CA VAL A 32 3.17 17.63 5.80
C VAL A 32 4.24 17.10 4.85
N THR A 33 5.35 17.80 4.68
CA THR A 33 6.42 17.37 3.78
C THR A 33 7.24 16.24 4.42
N VAL A 34 7.35 15.11 3.70
CA VAL A 34 8.27 14.01 4.03
C VAL A 34 9.65 14.29 3.47
N ALA A 35 9.70 14.69 2.20
CA ALA A 35 10.91 15.05 1.47
C ALA A 35 10.57 15.97 0.30
N ASP A 36 11.47 16.87 -0.02
CA ASP A 36 11.41 17.67 -1.24
C ASP A 36 12.72 17.47 -2.02
N PRO A 37 12.75 16.54 -2.98
CA PRO A 37 13.97 16.28 -3.75
C PRO A 37 14.27 17.36 -4.80
N GLY A 38 13.40 18.35 -4.99
CA GLY A 38 13.56 19.39 -6.03
C GLY A 38 13.40 18.90 -7.47
N SER A 39 13.21 17.59 -7.66
CA SER A 39 12.89 16.92 -8.91
C SER A 39 11.61 16.14 -8.76
N GLY A 40 11.02 15.65 -9.87
CA GLY A 40 9.82 14.83 -9.80
C GLY A 40 10.05 13.59 -8.94
N ALA A 41 9.19 13.38 -7.94
CA ALA A 41 9.19 12.19 -7.09
C ALA A 41 7.77 11.67 -6.95
N SER A 42 7.60 10.37 -7.09
CA SER A 42 6.28 9.74 -7.03
C SER A 42 6.39 8.30 -6.48
N TYR A 43 5.32 7.54 -6.62
CA TYR A 43 5.29 6.15 -6.18
C TYR A 43 5.69 6.00 -4.70
N ALA A 44 5.20 6.93 -3.86
CA ALA A 44 5.51 6.94 -2.45
C ALA A 44 4.89 5.70 -1.77
N ARG A 45 5.68 5.08 -0.90
CA ARG A 45 5.25 3.93 -0.08
C ARG A 45 5.64 4.17 1.36
N ALA A 46 4.80 3.68 2.25
CA ALA A 46 5.12 3.69 3.67
C ALA A 46 4.77 2.35 4.32
N VAL A 47 5.35 2.11 5.47
CA VAL A 47 5.00 1.00 6.36
C VAL A 47 4.97 1.50 7.80
N ARG A 48 3.92 1.14 8.54
CA ARG A 48 3.84 1.36 9.99
C ARG A 48 4.45 0.14 10.67
N LEU A 49 5.46 0.37 11.50
CA LEU A 49 6.14 -0.72 12.18
C LEU A 49 5.29 -1.27 13.34
N GLY A 50 4.98 -2.57 13.31
CA GLY A 50 4.01 -3.20 14.20
C GLY A 50 4.48 -3.49 15.63
N GLU A 51 5.78 -3.53 15.89
CA GLU A 51 6.34 -3.74 17.23
C GLU A 51 6.48 -2.43 17.99
N GLN A 52 5.34 -1.86 18.36
CA GLN A 52 5.32 -0.64 19.15
C GLN A 52 4.71 -0.96 20.52
N ARG A 53 5.34 -0.46 21.59
CA ARG A 53 4.77 -0.57 22.93
C ARG A 53 3.49 0.27 23.00
N PRO A 54 2.46 -0.14 23.76
CA PRO A 54 1.32 0.72 24.03
C PRO A 54 1.79 2.09 24.53
N GLY A 55 1.36 3.18 23.87
CA GLY A 55 1.83 4.54 24.17
C GLY A 55 3.26 4.87 23.70
N GLY A 56 3.93 3.97 22.97
CA GLY A 56 5.24 4.23 22.37
C GLY A 56 5.14 4.97 21.02
N PRO A 57 6.31 5.40 20.48
CA PRO A 57 6.32 6.14 19.22
C PRO A 57 5.71 5.33 18.08
N ARG A 58 4.79 5.94 17.34
CA ARG A 58 4.15 5.36 16.15
C ARG A 58 5.09 5.52 14.95
N THR A 59 6.06 4.62 14.88
CA THR A 59 7.11 4.70 13.84
C THR A 59 6.56 4.31 12.49
N LEU A 60 6.83 5.16 11.51
CA LEU A 60 6.60 4.94 10.09
C LEU A 60 7.93 5.02 9.35
N LEU A 61 8.07 4.20 8.33
CA LEU A 61 9.09 4.35 7.30
C LEU A 61 8.41 4.72 6.00
N ALA A 62 9.03 5.62 5.23
CA ALA A 62 8.56 5.99 3.91
C ALA A 62 9.72 5.93 2.90
N THR A 63 9.39 5.58 1.67
CA THR A 63 10.29 5.58 0.52
C THR A 63 9.55 6.00 -0.74
N PHE A 64 10.27 6.37 -1.78
CA PHE A 64 9.70 6.83 -3.05
C PHE A 64 10.72 6.71 -4.17
N GLN A 65 10.26 6.73 -5.41
CA GLN A 65 11.12 6.85 -6.57
C GLN A 65 11.38 8.32 -6.91
N GLN A 66 12.57 8.60 -7.43
CA GLN A 66 12.96 9.89 -7.99
C GLN A 66 13.21 9.74 -9.48
N PHE A 67 12.76 10.72 -10.26
CA PHE A 67 12.95 10.73 -11.72
C PHE A 67 14.25 11.41 -12.15
N ASP A 68 15.09 11.80 -11.20
CA ASP A 68 16.35 12.43 -11.51
C ASP A 68 17.36 11.39 -11.97
N SER A 69 17.78 11.53 -13.24
CA SER A 69 18.77 10.67 -13.88
C SER A 69 20.19 10.75 -13.28
N GLY A 70 20.40 11.63 -12.33
CA GLY A 70 21.68 11.82 -11.64
C GLY A 70 21.79 11.16 -10.27
N GLN A 71 20.74 10.52 -9.75
CA GLN A 71 20.82 9.86 -8.44
C GLN A 71 21.45 8.47 -8.57
N PRO A 72 22.56 8.19 -7.89
CA PRO A 72 23.10 6.84 -7.81
C PRO A 72 22.07 5.93 -7.15
N GLY A 73 21.87 4.76 -7.74
CA GLY A 73 20.83 3.78 -7.49
C GLY A 73 20.39 3.55 -6.04
N GLY A 74 19.18 3.05 -5.89
CA GLY A 74 18.54 2.77 -4.63
C GLY A 74 17.52 3.83 -4.19
N PHE A 75 16.82 3.54 -3.10
CA PHE A 75 15.71 4.37 -2.61
C PHE A 75 16.06 5.07 -1.29
N PRO A 76 15.79 6.36 -1.14
CA PRO A 76 15.89 7.01 0.16
C PRO A 76 14.82 6.45 1.10
N VAL A 77 15.17 6.26 2.36
CA VAL A 77 14.25 5.85 3.42
C VAL A 77 14.18 6.96 4.45
N PHE A 78 12.98 7.45 4.68
CA PHE A 78 12.65 8.44 5.69
C PHE A 78 11.94 7.78 6.86
N ARG A 79 12.11 8.36 8.04
CA ARG A 79 11.50 7.87 9.28
C ARG A 79 10.73 8.97 9.98
N SER A 80 9.56 8.61 10.48
CA SER A 80 8.79 9.36 11.46
C SER A 80 8.68 8.54 12.75
N ASP A 81 8.79 9.19 13.91
CA ASP A 81 8.56 8.57 15.22
C ASP A 81 7.33 9.15 15.95
N ASP A 82 6.57 10.02 15.27
CA ASP A 82 5.43 10.76 15.81
C ASP A 82 4.12 10.56 15.00
N GLY A 83 3.99 9.39 14.36
CA GLY A 83 2.79 9.06 13.59
C GLY A 83 2.71 9.75 12.22
N GLY A 84 3.82 10.24 11.69
CA GLY A 84 3.90 10.86 10.37
C GLY A 84 3.85 12.39 10.37
N ARG A 85 3.93 13.04 11.53
CA ARG A 85 3.88 14.52 11.65
C ARG A 85 5.21 15.18 11.30
N THR A 86 6.33 14.54 11.66
CA THR A 86 7.67 14.97 11.29
C THR A 86 8.47 13.82 10.70
N TRP A 87 9.39 14.14 9.79
CA TRP A 87 10.17 13.17 9.05
C TRP A 87 11.65 13.56 9.03
N ARG A 88 12.49 12.53 9.04
CA ARG A 88 13.94 12.70 8.88
C ARG A 88 14.52 11.61 7.99
N PRO A 89 15.58 11.89 7.22
CA PRO A 89 16.31 10.85 6.51
C PRO A 89 16.81 9.78 7.51
N GLN A 90 16.74 8.51 7.12
CA GLN A 90 17.23 7.42 7.93
C GLN A 90 18.34 6.62 7.24
N SER A 91 18.08 6.14 6.05
CA SER A 91 18.98 5.27 5.30
C SER A 91 18.68 5.32 3.81
N LYS A 92 19.32 4.43 3.07
CA LYS A 92 19.02 4.18 1.66
C LYS A 92 18.98 2.67 1.42
N VAL A 93 17.97 2.19 0.71
CA VAL A 93 18.01 0.83 0.13
C VAL A 93 19.04 0.85 -0.99
N PRO A 94 20.13 0.07 -0.90
CA PRO A 94 21.24 0.15 -1.85
C PRO A 94 20.87 -0.46 -3.20
N ASP A 95 21.58 -0.05 -4.23
CA ASP A 95 21.44 -0.59 -5.60
C ASP A 95 22.14 -1.95 -5.82
N GLY A 96 22.60 -2.60 -4.75
CA GLY A 96 23.28 -3.89 -4.82
C GLY A 96 24.71 -3.80 -5.40
N GLY A 97 25.22 -2.59 -5.66
CA GLY A 97 26.54 -2.37 -6.27
C GLY A 97 26.56 -2.57 -7.79
N GLU A 98 25.40 -2.75 -8.42
CA GLU A 98 25.26 -2.79 -9.88
C GLU A 98 25.18 -1.35 -10.41
N SER A 99 26.33 -0.78 -10.72
CA SER A 99 26.40 0.59 -11.26
C SER A 99 25.65 0.72 -12.60
N GLY A 100 24.91 1.81 -12.75
CA GLY A 100 24.21 2.13 -14.00
C GLY A 100 22.79 1.61 -14.10
N ARG A 101 22.24 0.95 -13.07
CA ARG A 101 20.82 0.58 -13.05
C ARG A 101 19.95 1.70 -12.45
N ILE A 102 18.76 1.88 -13.00
CA ILE A 102 17.72 2.78 -12.51
C ILE A 102 16.81 1.98 -11.57
N TRP A 103 16.31 2.64 -10.53
CA TRP A 103 15.49 2.02 -9.50
C TRP A 103 14.13 2.69 -9.43
N LEU A 104 13.07 1.92 -9.68
CA LEU A 104 11.69 2.39 -9.73
C LEU A 104 10.76 1.54 -8.86
N GLN A 105 9.60 2.11 -8.53
CA GLN A 105 8.44 1.40 -8.01
C GLN A 105 8.74 0.61 -6.71
N PRO A 106 9.28 1.26 -5.65
CA PRO A 106 9.56 0.59 -4.39
C PRO A 106 8.26 0.17 -3.70
N PHE A 107 8.31 -0.97 -2.97
CA PHE A 107 7.25 -1.39 -2.08
C PHE A 107 7.81 -1.85 -0.74
N LEU A 108 7.38 -1.23 0.37
CA LEU A 108 7.77 -1.61 1.73
C LEU A 108 6.71 -2.54 2.35
N TYR A 109 7.18 -3.60 3.00
CA TYR A 109 6.31 -4.56 3.68
C TYR A 109 6.97 -5.06 4.98
N GLU A 110 6.31 -4.91 6.12
CA GLU A 110 6.78 -5.48 7.38
C GLU A 110 6.23 -6.89 7.55
N LEU A 111 7.10 -7.85 7.88
CA LEU A 111 6.67 -9.21 8.18
C LEU A 111 5.84 -9.24 9.47
N PRO A 112 4.54 -9.60 9.40
CA PRO A 112 3.66 -9.61 10.58
C PRO A 112 3.96 -10.79 11.54
N ARG A 113 4.78 -11.74 11.11
CA ARG A 113 5.26 -12.90 11.88
C ARG A 113 6.62 -13.35 11.34
N ALA A 114 7.32 -14.20 12.08
CA ALA A 114 8.54 -14.83 11.58
C ALA A 114 8.26 -15.64 10.29
N PHE A 115 9.14 -15.51 9.31
CA PHE A 115 9.01 -16.17 8.02
C PHE A 115 10.37 -16.39 7.36
N ALA A 116 10.59 -17.56 6.76
CA ALA A 116 11.81 -17.92 6.01
C ALA A 116 13.12 -17.61 6.77
N GLY A 117 13.14 -17.84 8.10
CA GLY A 117 14.30 -17.56 8.95
C GLY A 117 14.49 -16.08 9.32
N LEU A 118 13.59 -15.21 8.88
CA LEU A 118 13.56 -13.80 9.27
C LEU A 118 12.60 -13.60 10.45
N PRO A 119 12.96 -12.79 11.45
CA PRO A 119 12.07 -12.49 12.60
C PRO A 119 10.86 -11.65 12.15
N LYS A 120 9.79 -11.68 12.97
CA LYS A 120 8.71 -10.71 12.93
C LYS A 120 9.29 -9.29 13.01
N GLY A 121 8.70 -8.33 12.28
CA GLY A 121 9.15 -6.95 12.24
C GLY A 121 10.29 -6.69 11.24
N THR A 122 10.79 -7.74 10.53
CA THR A 122 11.68 -7.53 9.39
C THR A 122 10.95 -6.72 8.32
N VAL A 123 11.56 -5.64 7.85
CA VAL A 123 11.03 -4.84 6.75
C VAL A 123 11.60 -5.33 5.43
N LEU A 124 10.73 -5.75 4.53
CA LEU A 124 11.07 -6.09 3.15
C LEU A 124 10.92 -4.86 2.26
N CYS A 125 11.77 -4.73 1.26
CA CYS A 125 11.62 -3.78 0.17
C CYS A 125 11.69 -4.54 -1.16
N ALA A 126 10.59 -4.60 -1.90
CA ALA A 126 10.60 -5.01 -3.29
C ALA A 126 10.73 -3.78 -4.18
N ALA A 127 11.41 -3.93 -5.31
CA ALA A 127 11.65 -2.83 -6.22
C ALA A 127 11.88 -3.33 -7.65
N ASN A 128 11.70 -2.44 -8.61
CA ASN A 128 12.10 -2.67 -9.97
C ASN A 128 13.49 -2.06 -10.22
N SER A 129 14.44 -2.91 -10.59
CA SER A 129 15.81 -2.56 -10.98
C SER A 129 15.95 -2.77 -12.48
N LEU A 130 16.36 -1.74 -13.22
CA LEU A 130 16.38 -1.80 -14.68
C LEU A 130 17.62 -1.14 -15.28
N ASP A 131 18.05 -1.66 -16.39
CA ASP A 131 19.05 -1.08 -17.30
C ASP A 131 18.52 -1.08 -18.73
N SER A 132 19.34 -0.75 -19.72
CA SER A 132 18.92 -0.71 -21.13
C SER A 132 18.51 -2.09 -21.69
N ALA A 133 18.87 -3.17 -21.05
CA ALA A 133 18.69 -4.55 -21.53
C ALA A 133 17.64 -5.34 -20.75
N SER A 134 17.39 -5.00 -19.48
CA SER A 134 16.56 -5.82 -18.59
C SER A 134 15.81 -5.02 -17.53
N THR A 135 14.69 -5.60 -17.07
CA THR A 135 13.98 -5.22 -15.85
C THR A 135 14.05 -6.39 -14.86
N ARG A 136 14.21 -6.09 -13.57
CA ARG A 136 14.24 -7.12 -12.51
C ARG A 136 13.42 -6.67 -11.33
N ILE A 137 12.53 -7.52 -10.84
CA ILE A 137 11.94 -7.33 -9.53
C ILE A 137 12.88 -7.95 -8.51
N VAL A 138 13.42 -7.12 -7.63
CA VAL A 138 14.40 -7.49 -6.61
C VAL A 138 13.81 -7.34 -5.21
N LEU A 139 14.32 -8.13 -4.27
CA LEU A 139 13.86 -8.15 -2.88
C LEU A 139 15.03 -7.90 -1.93
N TYR A 140 14.83 -6.95 -1.02
CA TYR A 140 15.75 -6.61 0.08
C TYR A 140 15.07 -6.81 1.44
N ALA A 141 15.87 -6.99 2.49
CA ALA A 141 15.40 -7.04 3.87
C ALA A 141 16.23 -6.15 4.78
N SER A 142 15.56 -5.54 5.73
CA SER A 142 16.12 -4.86 6.90
C SER A 142 15.66 -5.55 8.18
N LEU A 143 16.61 -5.95 9.03
CA LEU A 143 16.35 -6.57 10.32
C LEU A 143 16.40 -5.55 11.48
N ASP A 144 16.76 -4.34 11.19
CA ASP A 144 17.04 -3.24 12.13
C ASP A 144 16.14 -2.03 11.89
N ARG A 145 14.89 -2.28 11.46
CA ARG A 145 13.85 -1.25 11.28
C ARG A 145 14.22 -0.20 10.22
N GLY A 146 14.81 -0.64 9.12
CA GLY A 146 15.14 0.20 7.98
C GLY A 146 16.46 0.97 8.11
N LEU A 147 17.36 0.62 9.04
CA LEU A 147 18.69 1.26 9.15
C LEU A 147 19.67 0.70 8.14
N THR A 148 19.70 -0.63 8.00
CA THR A 148 20.54 -1.31 7.01
C THR A 148 19.71 -2.28 6.18
N TRP A 149 20.17 -2.54 4.96
CA TRP A 149 19.46 -3.36 3.98
C TRP A 149 20.39 -4.40 3.36
N ARG A 150 19.89 -5.60 3.17
CA ARG A 150 20.58 -6.66 2.46
C ARG A 150 19.75 -7.21 1.33
N PHE A 151 20.37 -7.47 0.21
CA PHE A 151 19.75 -8.18 -0.91
C PHE A 151 19.39 -9.62 -0.51
N LEU A 152 18.22 -10.09 -0.92
CA LEU A 152 17.75 -11.45 -0.70
C LEU A 152 17.72 -12.27 -2.00
N SER A 153 17.02 -11.76 -3.02
CA SER A 153 16.84 -12.46 -4.29
C SER A 153 16.31 -11.54 -5.38
N THR A 154 16.40 -12.01 -6.62
CA THR A 154 15.59 -11.57 -7.74
C THR A 154 14.32 -12.42 -7.78
N VAL A 155 13.15 -11.80 -7.78
CA VAL A 155 11.85 -12.47 -7.89
C VAL A 155 11.64 -12.95 -9.30
N THR A 156 11.84 -12.06 -10.26
CA THR A 156 11.66 -12.33 -11.69
C THR A 156 12.45 -11.33 -12.52
N GLU A 157 12.73 -11.69 -13.77
CA GLU A 157 13.45 -10.86 -14.73
C GLU A 157 12.65 -10.76 -16.04
N GLY A 158 12.65 -9.58 -16.65
CA GLY A 158 12.09 -9.29 -17.95
C GLY A 158 13.10 -8.62 -18.88
N GLY A 159 12.69 -8.36 -20.10
CA GLY A 159 13.50 -7.71 -21.13
C GLY A 159 13.68 -6.20 -20.89
N PRO A 160 14.08 -5.47 -21.96
CA PRO A 160 14.35 -4.03 -21.92
C PRO A 160 13.17 -3.25 -21.31
N PRO A 161 13.44 -2.11 -20.62
CA PRO A 161 12.40 -1.31 -19.95
C PRO A 161 11.58 -0.46 -20.94
N VAL A 162 10.97 -1.13 -21.90
CA VAL A 162 10.13 -0.52 -22.93
C VAL A 162 8.68 -0.88 -22.65
N PRO A 163 7.85 0.08 -22.17
CA PRO A 163 6.50 -0.22 -21.71
C PRO A 163 5.48 -0.51 -22.83
N GLN A 164 5.82 -0.26 -24.10
CA GLN A 164 4.93 -0.53 -25.24
C GLN A 164 4.73 -2.04 -25.45
N ASN A 165 3.55 -2.41 -25.94
CA ASN A 165 3.22 -3.79 -26.30
C ASN A 165 4.24 -4.37 -27.28
N GLY A 166 4.50 -5.68 -27.18
CA GLY A 166 5.53 -6.38 -27.96
C GLY A 166 6.92 -6.40 -27.32
N ASN A 167 7.10 -5.74 -26.18
CA ASN A 167 8.28 -5.84 -25.33
C ASN A 167 7.98 -6.70 -24.10
N THR A 168 9.01 -7.08 -23.36
CA THR A 168 8.92 -8.12 -22.33
C THR A 168 9.35 -7.67 -20.91
N PRO A 169 9.20 -6.41 -20.49
CA PRO A 169 9.56 -5.99 -19.14
C PRO A 169 8.60 -6.52 -18.09
N VAL A 170 9.03 -6.39 -16.82
CA VAL A 170 8.22 -6.62 -15.61
C VAL A 170 8.24 -5.36 -14.75
N TRP A 171 7.11 -5.04 -14.04
CA TRP A 171 6.92 -3.78 -13.35
C TRP A 171 6.17 -3.93 -12.02
N GLU A 172 6.33 -2.96 -11.09
CA GLU A 172 5.36 -2.60 -10.07
C GLU A 172 5.12 -3.69 -9.02
N PRO A 173 6.15 -4.13 -8.28
CA PRO A 173 5.99 -5.18 -7.29
C PRO A 173 5.07 -4.75 -6.13
N PHE A 174 4.23 -5.68 -5.68
CA PHE A 174 3.44 -5.59 -4.45
C PHE A 174 3.61 -6.89 -3.64
N LEU A 175 3.85 -6.79 -2.33
CA LEU A 175 4.12 -7.93 -1.46
C LEU A 175 2.97 -8.21 -0.51
N LEU A 176 2.70 -9.49 -0.29
CA LEU A 176 1.73 -9.98 0.70
C LEU A 176 2.22 -11.30 1.31
N LEU A 177 2.33 -11.39 2.63
CA LEU A 177 2.53 -12.69 3.29
C LEU A 177 1.18 -13.37 3.49
N HIS A 178 0.92 -14.43 2.73
CA HIS A 178 -0.29 -15.22 2.83
C HIS A 178 0.05 -16.64 3.25
N ARG A 179 -0.61 -17.14 4.30
CA ARG A 179 -0.32 -18.49 4.85
C ARG A 179 1.18 -18.70 5.05
N ASP A 180 1.78 -19.66 4.38
CA ASP A 180 3.18 -20.08 4.50
C ASP A 180 4.06 -19.62 3.33
N ARG A 181 3.66 -18.57 2.60
CA ARG A 181 4.41 -18.04 1.45
C ARG A 181 4.30 -16.53 1.34
N LEU A 182 5.36 -15.90 0.85
CA LEU A 182 5.32 -14.53 0.38
C LEU A 182 4.84 -14.53 -1.06
N VAL A 183 3.81 -13.77 -1.34
CA VAL A 183 3.29 -13.50 -2.69
C VAL A 183 3.89 -12.20 -3.17
N CYS A 184 4.47 -12.19 -4.37
CA CYS A 184 4.88 -10.98 -5.07
C CYS A 184 4.03 -10.85 -6.33
N TYR A 185 3.15 -9.86 -6.35
CA TYR A 185 2.37 -9.49 -7.53
C TYR A 185 3.14 -8.47 -8.34
N TYR A 186 2.92 -8.46 -9.67
CA TYR A 186 3.58 -7.53 -10.58
C TYR A 186 2.86 -7.45 -11.94
N SER A 187 3.18 -6.42 -12.72
CA SER A 187 2.77 -6.32 -14.12
C SER A 187 3.77 -7.05 -15.01
N ASP A 188 3.30 -7.90 -15.91
CA ASP A 188 4.09 -8.80 -16.74
C ASP A 188 3.78 -8.62 -18.23
N GLN A 189 4.81 -8.31 -19.03
CA GLN A 189 4.70 -8.20 -20.49
C GLN A 189 5.40 -9.34 -21.24
N ARG A 190 5.87 -10.37 -20.55
CA ARG A 190 6.64 -11.47 -21.16
C ARG A 190 5.79 -12.47 -21.92
N ASP A 191 4.50 -12.54 -21.59
CA ASP A 191 3.58 -13.47 -22.26
C ASP A 191 3.16 -12.92 -23.62
N PRO A 192 3.50 -13.60 -24.75
CA PRO A 192 3.18 -13.10 -26.09
C PRO A 192 1.67 -13.04 -26.41
N ALA A 193 0.83 -13.67 -25.58
CA ALA A 193 -0.63 -13.62 -25.77
C ALA A 193 -1.23 -12.28 -25.32
N PHE A 194 -0.53 -11.49 -24.49
CA PHE A 194 -1.03 -10.26 -23.90
C PHE A 194 -0.04 -9.12 -24.09
N GLY A 195 -0.53 -7.91 -24.28
CA GLY A 195 0.34 -6.72 -24.26
C GLY A 195 0.92 -6.46 -22.87
N GLN A 196 0.10 -6.68 -21.84
CA GLN A 196 0.47 -6.72 -20.42
C GLN A 196 -0.59 -7.49 -19.65
N LYS A 197 -0.17 -8.23 -18.63
CA LYS A 197 -1.06 -8.89 -17.66
C LYS A 197 -0.62 -8.60 -16.24
N LEU A 198 -1.47 -8.85 -15.27
CA LEU A 198 -1.13 -8.91 -13.87
C LEU A 198 -0.91 -10.36 -13.46
N ALA A 199 0.18 -10.60 -12.77
CA ALA A 199 0.56 -11.93 -12.33
C ALA A 199 1.20 -11.88 -10.95
N HIS A 200 1.32 -13.05 -10.33
CA HIS A 200 2.11 -13.23 -9.13
C HIS A 200 2.98 -14.47 -9.17
N GLN A 201 4.01 -14.46 -8.36
CA GLN A 201 4.80 -15.62 -7.97
C GLN A 201 4.87 -15.72 -6.45
N THR A 202 5.10 -16.92 -5.93
CA THR A 202 5.16 -17.16 -4.49
C THR A 202 6.50 -17.77 -4.09
N SER A 203 6.94 -17.46 -2.85
CA SER A 203 8.15 -18.06 -2.28
C SER A 203 7.92 -18.47 -0.83
N ARG A 204 8.50 -19.60 -0.43
CA ARG A 204 8.52 -20.09 0.96
C ARG A 204 9.83 -19.77 1.70
N ASP A 205 10.86 -19.41 0.96
CA ASP A 205 12.21 -19.19 1.49
C ASP A 205 12.84 -17.84 1.10
N LEU A 206 12.09 -17.00 0.34
CA LEU A 206 12.51 -15.69 -0.18
C LEU A 206 13.70 -15.76 -1.16
N ARG A 207 14.00 -16.92 -1.70
CA ARG A 207 15.11 -17.17 -2.62
C ARG A 207 14.66 -17.83 -3.91
N HIS A 208 13.78 -18.82 -3.78
CA HIS A 208 13.20 -19.54 -4.90
C HIS A 208 11.76 -19.12 -5.08
N TRP A 209 11.42 -18.75 -6.30
CA TRP A 209 10.08 -18.27 -6.67
C TRP A 209 9.42 -19.29 -7.59
N GLY A 210 8.15 -19.56 -7.34
CA GLY A 210 7.35 -20.54 -8.07
C GLY A 210 6.94 -20.08 -9.46
N GLU A 211 6.04 -20.82 -10.08
CA GLU A 211 5.48 -20.50 -11.39
C GLU A 211 4.71 -19.17 -11.38
N VAL A 212 4.63 -18.56 -12.55
CA VAL A 212 3.83 -17.35 -12.78
C VAL A 212 2.35 -17.74 -12.84
N VAL A 213 1.54 -17.07 -12.01
CA VAL A 213 0.09 -17.26 -11.96
C VAL A 213 -0.60 -15.97 -12.40
N ASP A 214 -1.54 -16.08 -13.33
CA ASP A 214 -2.25 -14.92 -13.86
C ASP A 214 -3.37 -14.46 -12.92
N ASP A 215 -3.38 -13.16 -12.58
CA ASP A 215 -4.39 -12.52 -11.74
C ASP A 215 -5.41 -11.72 -12.56
N ALA A 216 -4.95 -10.98 -13.57
CA ALA A 216 -5.81 -10.32 -14.54
C ALA A 216 -5.13 -10.25 -15.91
N VAL A 217 -5.89 -10.54 -16.95
CA VAL A 217 -5.45 -10.46 -18.35
C VAL A 217 -6.31 -9.48 -19.11
N GLY A 218 -5.77 -8.92 -20.19
CA GLY A 218 -6.54 -8.10 -21.13
C GLY A 218 -7.48 -8.97 -21.98
N GLU A 219 -8.66 -8.46 -22.26
CA GLU A 219 -9.62 -9.09 -23.18
C GLU A 219 -9.11 -9.10 -24.64
N GLU A 220 -8.22 -8.18 -24.96
CA GLU A 220 -7.54 -8.03 -26.22
C GLU A 220 -6.05 -7.71 -25.97
N TYR A 221 -5.18 -8.01 -26.94
CA TYR A 221 -3.76 -7.74 -26.85
C TYR A 221 -3.40 -6.28 -26.55
N SER A 222 -4.24 -5.35 -27.02
CA SER A 222 -4.06 -3.91 -26.78
C SER A 222 -4.35 -3.48 -25.34
N LYS A 223 -5.08 -4.27 -24.56
CA LYS A 223 -5.48 -3.94 -23.19
C LYS A 223 -4.37 -4.25 -22.21
N ARG A 224 -4.17 -3.34 -21.27
CA ARG A 224 -3.02 -3.35 -20.35
C ARG A 224 -3.44 -3.22 -18.89
N PRO A 225 -3.82 -4.31 -18.21
CA PRO A 225 -3.96 -4.26 -16.75
C PRO A 225 -2.59 -4.02 -16.10
N GLY A 226 -2.51 -3.10 -15.13
CA GLY A 226 -1.27 -2.70 -14.46
C GLY A 226 -1.48 -2.25 -13.03
N MET A 227 -0.38 -2.06 -12.27
CA MET A 227 -0.34 -1.41 -10.96
C MET A 227 -1.22 -2.08 -9.89
N ILE A 228 -1.04 -3.37 -9.73
CA ILE A 228 -1.81 -4.17 -8.76
C ILE A 228 -1.55 -3.78 -7.31
N THR A 229 -2.60 -3.63 -6.53
CA THR A 229 -2.54 -3.61 -5.06
C THR A 229 -3.64 -4.49 -4.46
N VAL A 230 -3.39 -5.10 -3.29
CA VAL A 230 -4.27 -6.08 -2.68
C VAL A 230 -4.53 -5.74 -1.22
N ALA A 231 -5.78 -5.90 -0.77
CA ALA A 231 -6.14 -5.75 0.64
C ALA A 231 -7.06 -6.88 1.11
N GLN A 232 -6.91 -7.29 2.37
CA GLN A 232 -7.85 -8.20 3.02
C GLN A 232 -9.03 -7.41 3.56
N VAL A 233 -10.24 -7.67 3.05
CA VAL A 233 -11.47 -7.02 3.48
C VAL A 233 -12.09 -7.73 4.68
N ARG A 234 -12.03 -9.05 4.68
CA ARG A 234 -12.42 -9.95 5.78
C ARG A 234 -11.58 -11.20 5.74
N ARG A 235 -11.77 -12.07 6.74
CA ARG A 235 -11.05 -13.33 6.84
C ARG A 235 -11.09 -14.17 5.53
N ASP A 236 -12.19 -14.10 4.81
CA ASP A 236 -12.47 -14.89 3.60
C ASP A 236 -12.81 -14.01 2.38
N LEU A 237 -12.39 -12.75 2.39
CA LEU A 237 -12.61 -11.84 1.27
C LEU A 237 -11.42 -10.90 1.07
N TRP A 238 -10.90 -10.89 -0.14
CA TRP A 238 -9.80 -10.06 -0.60
C TRP A 238 -10.26 -9.20 -1.76
N ILE A 239 -9.72 -8.00 -1.84
CA ILE A 239 -9.88 -7.11 -3.00
C ILE A 239 -8.53 -6.87 -3.65
N MET A 240 -8.50 -6.92 -4.95
CA MET A 240 -7.39 -6.52 -5.81
C MET A 240 -7.84 -5.33 -6.64
N SER A 241 -7.13 -4.20 -6.59
CA SER A 241 -7.35 -3.07 -7.49
C SER A 241 -6.23 -2.93 -8.49
N TYR A 242 -6.54 -2.41 -9.67
CA TYR A 242 -5.60 -2.22 -10.75
C TYR A 242 -6.11 -1.19 -11.76
N GLU A 243 -5.22 -0.57 -12.52
CA GLU A 243 -5.57 0.21 -13.69
C GLU A 243 -5.77 -0.70 -14.90
N TYR A 244 -6.65 -0.34 -15.82
CA TYR A 244 -6.89 -1.09 -17.04
C TYR A 244 -6.68 -0.20 -18.27
N GLY A 245 -5.49 -0.26 -18.86
CA GLY A 245 -5.16 0.53 -20.03
C GLY A 245 -6.05 0.18 -21.22
N VAL A 246 -6.95 1.10 -21.56
CA VAL A 246 -7.85 1.00 -22.71
C VAL A 246 -7.22 1.67 -23.92
N THR A 247 -6.59 2.84 -23.70
CA THR A 247 -5.77 3.60 -24.65
C THR A 247 -4.52 4.10 -23.94
N ASP A 248 -3.62 4.76 -24.67
CA ASP A 248 -2.40 5.35 -24.10
C ASP A 248 -2.65 6.48 -23.08
N THR A 249 -3.89 6.95 -22.97
CA THR A 249 -4.27 8.08 -22.09
C THR A 249 -5.44 7.79 -21.18
N TYR A 250 -6.05 6.60 -21.27
CA TYR A 250 -7.22 6.25 -20.47
C TYR A 250 -7.05 4.88 -19.80
N TYR A 251 -6.97 4.90 -18.46
CA TYR A 251 -6.67 3.78 -17.59
C TYR A 251 -7.72 3.66 -16.47
N PRO A 252 -8.99 3.35 -16.77
CA PRO A 252 -10.02 3.23 -15.74
C PRO A 252 -9.61 2.23 -14.66
N VAL A 253 -10.01 2.53 -13.42
CA VAL A 253 -9.75 1.64 -12.29
C VAL A 253 -10.72 0.48 -12.33
N ARG A 254 -10.17 -0.74 -12.27
CA ARG A 254 -10.91 -1.97 -12.08
C ARG A 254 -10.50 -2.66 -10.78
N TYR A 255 -11.35 -3.56 -10.31
CA TYR A 255 -11.04 -4.40 -9.15
C TYR A 255 -11.64 -5.79 -9.31
N LYS A 256 -11.10 -6.74 -8.53
CA LYS A 256 -11.64 -8.09 -8.39
C LYS A 256 -11.80 -8.44 -6.93
N LEU A 257 -12.76 -9.30 -6.62
CA LEU A 257 -13.00 -9.85 -5.29
C LEU A 257 -12.78 -11.35 -5.32
N ALA A 258 -11.99 -11.87 -4.38
CA ALA A 258 -11.71 -13.30 -4.29
C ALA A 258 -11.67 -13.78 -2.82
N ARG A 259 -11.89 -15.07 -2.59
CA ARG A 259 -11.76 -15.67 -1.26
C ARG A 259 -10.30 -15.99 -0.88
N ASP A 260 -9.45 -16.08 -1.88
CA ASP A 260 -8.03 -16.38 -1.73
C ASP A 260 -7.24 -15.36 -2.55
N PRO A 261 -6.27 -14.66 -1.98
CA PRO A 261 -5.48 -13.65 -2.69
C PRO A 261 -4.57 -14.26 -3.77
N GLU A 262 -4.33 -15.55 -3.75
CA GLU A 262 -3.61 -16.28 -4.80
C GLU A 262 -4.54 -16.78 -5.93
N SER A 263 -5.81 -16.32 -6.00
CA SER A 263 -6.82 -16.84 -6.93
C SER A 263 -7.71 -15.75 -7.53
N PHE A 264 -7.15 -14.63 -7.92
CA PHE A 264 -7.89 -13.56 -8.60
C PHE A 264 -8.19 -13.86 -10.08
N GLY A 265 -7.41 -14.72 -10.73
CA GLY A 265 -7.56 -15.04 -12.16
C GLY A 265 -9.01 -15.29 -12.58
N PRO A 266 -9.73 -16.26 -12.00
CA PRO A 266 -11.11 -16.58 -12.37
C PRO A 266 -12.18 -15.58 -11.87
N ALA A 267 -11.83 -14.65 -10.98
CA ALA A 267 -12.79 -13.68 -10.46
C ALA A 267 -13.16 -12.64 -11.54
N PRO A 268 -14.45 -12.21 -11.60
CA PRO A 268 -14.86 -11.20 -12.56
C PRO A 268 -14.15 -9.87 -12.31
N ALA A 269 -13.76 -9.20 -13.37
CA ALA A 269 -13.29 -7.82 -13.34
C ALA A 269 -14.50 -6.88 -13.20
N LEU A 270 -14.46 -6.02 -12.19
CA LEU A 270 -15.48 -5.01 -11.92
C LEU A 270 -14.89 -3.64 -12.19
N GLU A 271 -15.62 -2.77 -12.85
CA GLU A 271 -15.23 -1.37 -13.04
C GLU A 271 -15.62 -0.58 -11.79
N LEU A 272 -14.75 0.31 -11.33
CA LEU A 272 -15.12 1.22 -10.27
C LEU A 272 -15.86 2.41 -10.89
N LEU A 273 -17.13 2.51 -10.56
CA LEU A 273 -17.97 3.68 -10.87
C LEU A 273 -18.50 4.23 -9.56
N ASP A 274 -18.41 5.55 -9.36
CA ASP A 274 -19.10 6.19 -8.25
C ASP A 274 -20.62 6.32 -8.51
N GLN A 275 -21.34 6.87 -7.55
CA GLN A 275 -22.80 7.03 -7.65
C GLN A 275 -23.26 7.96 -8.79
N ASP A 276 -22.35 8.81 -9.30
CA ASP A 276 -22.60 9.70 -10.44
C ASP A 276 -22.18 9.08 -11.77
N GLY A 277 -21.67 7.83 -11.75
CA GLY A 277 -21.18 7.12 -12.92
C GLY A 277 -19.78 7.53 -13.37
N TYR A 278 -19.04 8.23 -12.53
CA TYR A 278 -17.66 8.59 -12.83
C TYR A 278 -16.68 7.45 -12.54
N ALA A 279 -15.78 7.18 -13.48
CA ALA A 279 -14.71 6.21 -13.37
C ALA A 279 -13.37 6.91 -13.05
N PRO A 280 -12.77 6.69 -11.86
CA PRO A 280 -11.42 7.16 -11.59
C PRO A 280 -10.39 6.46 -12.49
N SER A 281 -9.23 7.11 -12.68
CA SER A 281 -8.24 6.64 -13.64
C SER A 281 -6.82 6.68 -13.10
N ALA A 282 -6.06 5.68 -13.50
CA ALA A 282 -4.63 5.49 -13.34
C ALA A 282 -4.13 5.29 -11.89
N ALA A 283 -3.12 4.46 -11.79
CA ALA A 283 -2.29 4.23 -10.60
C ALA A 283 -3.07 4.02 -9.28
N PRO A 284 -4.07 3.12 -9.24
CA PRO A 284 -4.86 2.92 -8.03
C PRO A 284 -4.06 2.26 -6.91
N THR A 285 -4.46 2.56 -5.67
CA THR A 285 -4.08 1.75 -4.51
C THR A 285 -5.31 1.49 -3.65
N VAL A 286 -5.37 0.31 -3.03
CA VAL A 286 -6.49 -0.10 -2.19
C VAL A 286 -6.02 -0.49 -0.79
N ALA A 287 -6.81 -0.10 0.20
CA ALA A 287 -6.68 -0.55 1.59
C ALA A 287 -8.06 -0.85 2.17
N TRP A 288 -8.10 -1.52 3.31
CA TRP A 288 -9.33 -1.76 4.06
C TRP A 288 -9.14 -1.39 5.53
N SER A 289 -10.10 -0.65 6.08
CA SER A 289 -10.20 -0.30 7.48
C SER A 289 -11.40 -0.99 8.11
N ASP A 290 -11.27 -1.43 9.35
CA ASP A 290 -12.39 -1.99 10.14
C ASP A 290 -13.38 -0.93 10.65
N SER A 291 -13.16 0.35 10.29
CA SER A 291 -13.95 1.51 10.70
C SER A 291 -14.90 2.00 9.59
N GLY A 292 -15.82 2.89 9.93
CA GLY A 292 -16.75 3.51 8.98
C GLY A 292 -17.98 2.65 8.68
N GLY A 293 -18.30 1.66 9.54
CA GLY A 293 -19.50 0.84 9.43
C GLY A 293 -19.30 -0.62 9.87
N PRO A 294 -20.37 -1.43 9.89
CA PRO A 294 -20.31 -2.82 10.39
C PRO A 294 -19.46 -3.75 9.49
N GLN A 295 -19.24 -3.38 8.24
CA GLN A 295 -18.44 -4.13 7.27
C GLN A 295 -17.03 -3.54 7.10
N GLY A 296 -16.69 -2.46 7.82
CA GLY A 296 -15.53 -1.66 7.57
C GLY A 296 -15.63 -0.85 6.27
N THR A 297 -14.52 -0.28 5.85
CA THR A 297 -14.46 0.57 4.66
C THR A 297 -13.29 0.16 3.78
N ILE A 298 -13.56 -0.17 2.52
CA ILE A 298 -12.54 -0.23 1.47
C ILE A 298 -12.25 1.21 1.06
N VAL A 299 -10.97 1.57 1.01
CA VAL A 299 -10.48 2.90 0.62
C VAL A 299 -9.60 2.73 -0.60
N LEU A 300 -9.94 3.43 -1.67
CA LEU A 300 -9.20 3.38 -2.92
C LEU A 300 -8.83 4.79 -3.36
N SER A 301 -7.61 4.97 -3.84
CA SER A 301 -7.14 6.19 -4.47
C SER A 301 -6.82 5.96 -5.94
N ALA A 302 -6.88 7.03 -6.75
CA ALA A 302 -6.45 7.04 -8.14
C ALA A 302 -5.64 8.32 -8.44
N ASN A 303 -4.84 8.31 -9.49
CA ASN A 303 -4.05 9.48 -9.88
C ASN A 303 -4.91 10.64 -10.42
N SER A 304 -6.07 10.31 -11.01
CA SER A 304 -6.99 11.31 -11.56
C SER A 304 -7.59 12.23 -10.50
N ASP A 305 -7.68 11.79 -9.24
CA ASP A 305 -8.50 12.45 -8.23
C ASP A 305 -7.77 12.79 -6.93
N GLN A 306 -8.13 13.92 -6.35
CA GLN A 306 -7.75 14.29 -4.99
C GLN A 306 -8.58 13.50 -3.97
N ASP A 307 -9.86 13.28 -4.23
CA ASP A 307 -10.75 12.49 -3.40
C ASP A 307 -10.34 11.02 -3.35
N PHE A 308 -10.79 10.32 -2.34
CA PHE A 308 -10.76 8.86 -2.28
C PHE A 308 -12.11 8.28 -2.69
N PHE A 309 -12.09 7.04 -3.13
CA PHE A 309 -13.30 6.27 -3.39
C PHE A 309 -13.45 5.25 -2.27
N VAL A 310 -14.61 5.23 -1.61
CA VAL A 310 -14.85 4.37 -0.47
C VAL A 310 -16.05 3.46 -0.70
N ASN A 311 -15.96 2.23 -0.19
CA ASN A 311 -17.03 1.26 -0.26
C ASN A 311 -17.22 0.59 1.10
N ARG A 312 -18.42 0.73 1.67
CA ARG A 312 -18.80 0.18 2.98
C ARG A 312 -19.68 -1.08 2.88
N ALA A 313 -19.77 -1.63 1.67
CA ALA A 313 -20.58 -2.78 1.32
C ALA A 313 -19.75 -3.94 0.72
N LEU A 314 -18.51 -4.15 1.25
CA LEU A 314 -17.62 -5.25 0.86
C LEU A 314 -17.25 -5.29 -0.63
N GLY A 315 -17.26 -4.14 -1.31
CA GLY A 315 -16.93 -4.03 -2.72
C GLY A 315 -18.11 -4.23 -3.66
N ASP A 316 -19.35 -4.11 -3.18
CA ASP A 316 -20.54 -4.05 -4.05
C ASP A 316 -20.36 -2.90 -5.06
N PRO A 317 -20.39 -3.18 -6.39
CA PRO A 317 -20.11 -2.18 -7.41
C PRO A 317 -21.09 -1.00 -7.41
N ALA A 318 -22.31 -1.15 -6.87
CA ALA A 318 -23.30 -0.08 -6.77
C ALA A 318 -23.10 0.85 -5.56
N GLN A 319 -22.06 0.61 -4.72
CA GLN A 319 -21.92 1.27 -3.42
C GLN A 319 -20.60 2.07 -3.25
N TRP A 320 -19.98 2.45 -4.36
CA TRP A 320 -18.81 3.35 -4.31
C TRP A 320 -19.24 4.80 -4.16
N THR A 321 -18.64 5.49 -3.21
CA THR A 321 -18.88 6.91 -2.95
C THR A 321 -17.55 7.65 -2.86
N ARG A 322 -17.58 8.98 -3.03
CA ARG A 322 -16.39 9.83 -2.84
C ARG A 322 -16.22 10.22 -1.39
N LEU A 323 -14.99 10.26 -0.94
CA LEU A 323 -14.56 10.82 0.32
C LEU A 323 -13.61 11.99 0.02
N SER A 324 -14.05 13.19 0.35
CA SER A 324 -13.22 14.39 0.17
C SER A 324 -11.97 14.35 1.04
N SER A 325 -10.86 14.82 0.52
CA SER A 325 -9.57 14.74 1.18
C SER A 325 -8.76 16.02 1.03
N PRO A 326 -8.13 16.53 2.11
CA PRO A 326 -7.16 17.61 2.01
C PRO A 326 -5.81 17.16 1.41
N MET A 327 -5.59 15.85 1.31
CA MET A 327 -4.34 15.31 0.77
C MET A 327 -4.30 15.44 -0.75
N PRO A 328 -3.21 15.94 -1.34
CA PRO A 328 -3.12 16.08 -2.79
C PRO A 328 -3.21 14.74 -3.51
N ARG A 329 -3.68 14.78 -4.75
CA ARG A 329 -3.60 13.63 -5.66
C ARG A 329 -2.14 13.27 -5.94
N GLY A 330 -1.88 12.06 -6.38
CA GLY A 330 -0.52 11.64 -6.73
C GLY A 330 -0.49 10.30 -7.45
N TYR A 331 0.56 10.10 -8.22
CA TYR A 331 0.79 8.85 -8.95
C TYR A 331 1.10 7.72 -7.97
N SER A 332 0.20 6.76 -7.86
CA SER A 332 0.27 5.64 -6.92
C SER A 332 0.33 6.08 -5.44
N ARG A 333 -0.56 7.01 -5.04
CA ARG A 333 -0.74 7.48 -3.67
C ARG A 333 -1.11 6.31 -2.75
N PHE A 334 -0.38 6.13 -1.66
CA PHE A 334 -0.51 4.95 -0.81
C PHE A 334 -1.20 5.25 0.53
N THR A 335 -1.98 4.29 1.02
CA THR A 335 -2.79 4.41 2.24
C THR A 335 -2.52 3.27 3.21
N ILE A 336 -2.47 3.59 4.51
CA ILE A 336 -2.35 2.64 5.61
C ILE A 336 -3.45 2.91 6.63
N PRO A 337 -4.42 2.01 6.81
CA PRO A 337 -5.40 2.15 7.89
C PRO A 337 -4.70 2.13 9.26
N LEU A 338 -5.04 3.11 10.10
CA LEU A 338 -4.49 3.23 11.45
C LEU A 338 -5.39 2.48 12.42
N THR A 339 -5.24 1.16 12.49
CA THR A 339 -5.92 0.33 13.48
C THR A 339 -5.07 0.25 14.73
N ASP A 340 -5.65 0.58 15.90
CA ASP A 340 -5.01 0.31 17.17
C ASP A 340 -5.36 -1.09 17.68
N PRO A 341 -4.39 -1.83 18.24
CA PRO A 341 -4.68 -3.14 18.81
C PRO A 341 -5.52 -3.00 20.09
N GLY A 342 -6.84 -3.24 19.99
CA GLY A 342 -7.73 -3.27 21.13
C GLY A 342 -9.21 -3.23 20.75
N PRO A 343 -10.11 -3.84 21.54
CA PRO A 343 -11.52 -4.00 21.19
C PRO A 343 -12.35 -2.69 21.24
N ARG A 344 -11.76 -1.53 21.49
CA ARG A 344 -12.45 -0.24 21.69
C ARG A 344 -11.99 0.90 20.78
N HIS A 345 -10.97 0.73 19.94
CA HIS A 345 -10.42 1.81 19.14
C HIS A 345 -10.50 1.52 17.65
N ARG A 346 -11.67 1.74 17.07
CA ARG A 346 -11.82 1.97 15.64
C ARG A 346 -11.54 3.45 15.40
N SER A 347 -10.32 3.80 15.03
CA SER A 347 -9.95 5.22 14.91
C SER A 347 -10.60 5.90 13.71
N GLY A 348 -11.09 5.15 12.73
CA GLY A 348 -11.57 5.71 11.48
C GLY A 348 -10.50 6.48 10.68
N LEU A 349 -9.24 6.38 11.10
CA LEU A 349 -8.15 7.15 10.52
C LEU A 349 -7.34 6.33 9.51
N VAL A 350 -6.92 7.00 8.46
CA VAL A 350 -6.07 6.43 7.41
C VAL A 350 -4.87 7.35 7.20
N PHE A 351 -3.67 6.81 7.35
CA PHE A 351 -2.45 7.49 6.95
C PHE A 351 -2.32 7.45 5.44
N VAL A 352 -1.92 8.57 4.86
CA VAL A 352 -1.73 8.76 3.42
C VAL A 352 -0.32 9.26 3.17
N VAL A 353 0.36 8.68 2.19
CA VAL A 353 1.60 9.19 1.63
C VAL A 353 1.45 9.34 0.12
N THR A 354 1.90 10.47 -0.42
CA THR A 354 1.75 10.83 -1.82
C THR A 354 2.99 11.56 -2.34
N GLY A 355 3.24 11.47 -3.62
CA GLY A 355 4.21 12.29 -4.35
C GLY A 355 3.52 13.00 -5.50
N ALA A 356 4.30 13.44 -6.47
CA ALA A 356 3.78 14.12 -7.65
C ALA A 356 2.77 13.24 -8.42
N PRO A 357 1.73 13.84 -9.00
CA PRO A 357 0.99 13.22 -10.09
C PRO A 357 1.91 12.86 -11.26
N TYR A 358 1.43 11.99 -12.16
CA TYR A 358 2.22 11.60 -13.33
C TYR A 358 2.67 12.82 -14.16
N ALA A 359 3.96 12.87 -14.49
CA ALA A 359 4.62 13.94 -15.24
C ALA A 359 4.59 15.34 -14.59
N GLU A 360 4.23 15.46 -13.33
CA GLU A 360 4.26 16.70 -12.55
C GLU A 360 5.42 16.69 -11.54
N GLN A 361 5.68 17.84 -10.92
CA GLN A 361 6.64 17.98 -9.82
C GLN A 361 5.90 18.38 -8.55
N ALA A 362 6.16 17.65 -7.48
CA ALA A 362 5.65 17.97 -6.15
C ALA A 362 6.54 17.30 -5.09
N PRO A 363 6.60 17.82 -3.86
CA PRO A 363 7.24 17.14 -2.75
C PRO A 363 6.52 15.84 -2.40
N ILE A 364 7.23 14.94 -1.74
CA ILE A 364 6.58 13.81 -1.05
C ILE A 364 5.92 14.34 0.21
N GLN A 365 4.64 14.08 0.34
CA GLN A 365 3.81 14.56 1.45
C GLN A 365 3.09 13.40 2.15
N ALA A 366 2.83 13.60 3.43
CA ALA A 366 2.06 12.65 4.24
C ALA A 366 1.00 13.37 5.06
N GLY A 367 0.01 12.62 5.51
CA GLY A 367 -1.03 13.11 6.40
C GLY A 367 -1.94 11.99 6.88
N VAL A 368 -2.93 12.35 7.68
CA VAL A 368 -3.96 11.44 8.18
C VAL A 368 -5.33 12.02 7.86
N ILE A 369 -6.17 11.21 7.24
CA ILE A 369 -7.57 11.54 6.94
C ILE A 369 -8.51 10.74 7.83
N SER A 370 -9.75 11.24 8.04
CA SER A 370 -10.85 10.50 8.66
C SER A 370 -11.71 9.81 7.60
N LEU A 371 -12.24 8.65 7.94
CA LEU A 371 -13.28 7.95 7.15
C LEU A 371 -14.70 8.33 7.58
N ASP A 372 -14.81 9.09 8.66
CA ASP A 372 -16.08 9.56 9.24
C ASP A 372 -16.54 10.88 8.63
#